data_d7f23d3e46c0bf2af23ea2258ab9eb3f
#
_entry.id   d7f23d3e46c0bf2af23ea2258ab9eb3f
#
_cell.length_a   1.000
_cell.length_b   1.000
_cell.length_c   1.000
_cell.angle_alpha   90.00
_cell.angle_beta   90.00
_cell.angle_gamma   90.00
#
_symmetry.space_group_name_H-M   'P 1'
#
loop_
_entity.id
_entity.type
_entity.pdbx_description
1 polymer ?
#
loop_
_entity_poly.entity_id
_entity_poly.type
_entity_poly.pdbx_seq_one_letter_code
_entity_poly.pdbx_strand_id
1 'polypeptide(L)'
;MAHSLFARKPYELLLEEAKGENRLRRVLGPVQLTSLGVGAIIGTGIFVLTGQAAHDKTGPALMLSFVAAGLACIFAAICYAEFASMVPVAGSAYTYAYATLGELMAWIIGWDLVLEYAVGSATVAHGWSHYFQDFIGIFGLHLPKAWTLAPFDYDPKLGHFVATGTVFDVPALVITFVITAILVKGIRESASFNAAMVGFKLLIVFFVIVVGAFYVNPENWKPFAPYGFTGISFFGH
;
A
#
# COMPACT_ATOMS: atom_id res chain seq x y z
N MET A 1 13.75 -32.50 -21.50
CA MET A 1 12.86 -31.54 -22.22
C MET A 1 13.39 -30.15 -21.93
N ALA A 2 13.78 -29.40 -22.96
CA ALA A 2 14.24 -28.04 -22.76
C ALA A 2 13.03 -27.22 -22.23
N HIS A 3 13.08 -26.77 -20.99
CA HIS A 3 12.12 -25.84 -20.47
C HIS A 3 12.24 -24.52 -21.26
N SER A 4 11.24 -24.23 -22.08
CA SER A 4 11.18 -22.94 -22.75
C SER A 4 10.86 -21.88 -21.70
N LEU A 5 11.67 -20.84 -21.58
CA LEU A 5 11.46 -19.68 -20.69
C LEU A 5 10.09 -19.00 -20.91
N PHE A 6 9.47 -19.24 -22.06
CA PHE A 6 8.16 -18.75 -22.44
C PHE A 6 7.06 -19.81 -22.36
N ALA A 7 7.32 -20.94 -21.69
CA ALA A 7 6.30 -21.96 -21.48
C ALA A 7 5.16 -21.38 -20.63
N ARG A 8 3.93 -21.50 -21.14
CA ARG A 8 2.72 -21.06 -20.43
C ARG A 8 2.17 -22.20 -19.61
N LYS A 9 1.63 -21.90 -18.45
CA LYS A 9 0.94 -22.91 -17.65
C LYS A 9 -0.47 -23.11 -18.20
N PRO A 10 -0.85 -24.34 -18.59
CA PRO A 10 -2.18 -24.64 -19.10
C PRO A 10 -3.26 -24.24 -18.09
N TYR A 11 -4.34 -23.67 -18.58
CA TYR A 11 -5.47 -23.22 -17.77
C TYR A 11 -6.10 -24.37 -16.96
N GLU A 12 -6.17 -25.55 -17.55
CA GLU A 12 -6.68 -26.77 -16.90
C GLU A 12 -5.89 -27.11 -15.64
N LEU A 13 -4.55 -27.04 -15.70
CA LEU A 13 -3.68 -27.29 -14.55
C LEU A 13 -3.89 -26.28 -13.42
N LEU A 14 -4.09 -25.00 -13.75
CA LEU A 14 -4.39 -23.97 -12.77
C LEU A 14 -5.72 -24.24 -12.07
N LEU A 15 -6.75 -24.67 -12.80
CA LEU A 15 -8.03 -25.04 -12.22
C LEU A 15 -7.98 -26.33 -11.38
N GLU A 16 -7.18 -27.31 -11.78
CA GLU A 16 -6.96 -28.55 -11.02
C GLU A 16 -6.27 -28.24 -9.68
N GLU A 17 -5.25 -27.38 -9.65
CA GLU A 17 -4.63 -26.93 -8.42
C GLU A 17 -5.60 -26.22 -7.49
N ALA A 18 -6.55 -25.45 -8.05
CA ALA A 18 -7.59 -24.80 -7.27
C ALA A 18 -8.63 -25.78 -6.69
N LYS A 19 -8.75 -27.00 -7.23
CA LYS A 19 -9.68 -28.04 -6.78
C LYS A 19 -9.03 -29.11 -5.91
N GLY A 20 -7.71 -29.21 -5.92
CA GLY A 20 -6.92 -30.24 -5.21
C GLY A 20 -7.06 -30.20 -3.68
N GLU A 21 -6.46 -31.17 -3.01
CA GLU A 21 -6.49 -31.32 -1.54
C GLU A 21 -5.85 -30.12 -0.81
N ASN A 22 -4.88 -29.45 -1.43
CA ASN A 22 -4.20 -28.26 -0.93
C ASN A 22 -4.91 -26.94 -1.28
N ARG A 23 -6.17 -27.00 -1.71
CA ARG A 23 -6.93 -25.79 -2.06
C ARG A 23 -7.08 -24.85 -0.89
N LEU A 24 -7.00 -23.56 -1.14
CA LEU A 24 -7.31 -22.52 -0.16
C LEU A 24 -8.79 -22.59 0.24
N ARG A 25 -9.06 -22.46 1.54
CA ARG A 25 -10.43 -22.46 2.05
C ARG A 25 -11.13 -21.16 1.66
N ARG A 26 -12.29 -21.25 1.02
CA ARG A 26 -13.14 -20.09 0.68
C ARG A 26 -13.97 -19.69 1.90
N VAL A 27 -13.40 -18.87 2.77
CA VAL A 27 -14.04 -18.44 4.05
C VAL A 27 -14.42 -16.96 4.04
N LEU A 28 -14.05 -16.21 3.00
CA LEU A 28 -14.29 -14.77 2.87
C LEU A 28 -15.46 -14.52 1.92
N GLY A 29 -16.40 -13.67 2.35
CA GLY A 29 -17.45 -13.13 1.50
C GLY A 29 -16.99 -11.92 0.69
N PRO A 30 -17.83 -11.43 -0.26
CA PRO A 30 -17.50 -10.28 -1.11
C PRO A 30 -17.15 -9.02 -0.30
N VAL A 31 -17.88 -8.75 0.77
CA VAL A 31 -17.66 -7.58 1.63
C VAL A 31 -16.31 -7.65 2.32
N GLN A 32 -15.96 -8.82 2.87
CA GLN A 32 -14.66 -9.01 3.54
C GLN A 32 -13.50 -8.90 2.54
N LEU A 33 -13.66 -9.45 1.35
CA LEU A 33 -12.65 -9.38 0.30
C LEU A 33 -12.46 -7.93 -0.19
N THR A 34 -13.57 -7.19 -0.39
CA THR A 34 -13.51 -5.76 -0.72
C THR A 34 -12.84 -4.96 0.40
N SER A 35 -13.16 -5.26 1.67
CA SER A 35 -12.51 -4.61 2.82
C SER A 35 -11.01 -4.88 2.87
N LEU A 36 -10.56 -6.09 2.50
CA LEU A 36 -9.12 -6.38 2.40
C LEU A 36 -8.45 -5.50 1.34
N GLY A 37 -9.07 -5.35 0.15
CA GLY A 37 -8.57 -4.46 -0.89
C GLY A 37 -8.53 -3.00 -0.46
N VAL A 38 -9.62 -2.48 0.11
CA VAL A 38 -9.68 -1.11 0.63
C VAL A 38 -8.67 -0.90 1.75
N GLY A 39 -8.48 -1.89 2.64
CA GLY A 39 -7.50 -1.83 3.72
C GLY A 39 -6.06 -1.75 3.24
N ALA A 40 -5.73 -2.46 2.15
CA ALA A 40 -4.41 -2.41 1.52
C ALA A 40 -4.17 -1.06 0.80
N ILE A 41 -5.19 -0.49 0.14
CA ILE A 41 -5.07 0.76 -0.61
C ILE A 41 -4.98 1.97 0.31
N ILE A 42 -5.83 2.04 1.35
CA ILE A 42 -5.85 3.17 2.30
C ILE A 42 -4.72 2.99 3.32
N GLY A 43 -3.55 3.50 2.97
CA GLY A 43 -2.37 3.53 3.84
C GLY A 43 -2.11 4.92 4.42
N THR A 44 -0.88 5.17 4.84
CA THR A 44 -0.41 6.46 5.37
C THR A 44 -0.46 7.57 4.31
N GLY A 45 -0.40 7.21 3.03
CA GLY A 45 -0.37 8.15 1.91
C GLY A 45 -1.52 9.15 1.90
N ILE A 46 -2.74 8.70 2.19
CA ILE A 46 -3.91 9.60 2.18
C ILE A 46 -3.86 10.66 3.28
N PHE A 47 -3.20 10.36 4.40
CA PHE A 47 -3.15 11.26 5.56
C PHE A 47 -1.94 12.19 5.56
N VAL A 48 -0.83 11.78 4.94
CA VAL A 48 0.46 12.48 5.01
C VAL A 48 0.90 12.98 3.64
N LEU A 49 1.01 12.10 2.64
CA LEU A 49 1.59 12.45 1.35
C LEU A 49 0.73 13.45 0.56
N THR A 50 -0.58 13.43 0.75
CA THR A 50 -1.47 14.40 0.10
C THR A 50 -1.18 15.83 0.53
N GLY A 51 -0.99 16.05 1.84
CA GLY A 51 -0.65 17.36 2.38
C GLY A 51 0.74 17.85 1.92
N GLN A 52 1.73 16.97 2.00
CA GLN A 52 3.09 17.28 1.57
C GLN A 52 3.16 17.56 0.07
N ALA A 53 2.53 16.71 -0.76
CA ALA A 53 2.52 16.91 -2.20
C ALA A 53 1.79 18.19 -2.63
N ALA A 54 0.70 18.54 -1.95
CA ALA A 54 0.01 19.81 -2.17
C ALA A 54 0.87 21.00 -1.80
N HIS A 55 1.59 20.93 -0.67
CA HIS A 55 2.45 22.02 -0.21
C HIS A 55 3.69 22.19 -1.09
N ASP A 56 4.42 21.10 -1.37
CA ASP A 56 5.78 21.17 -1.90
C ASP A 56 5.87 21.06 -3.43
N LYS A 57 4.84 20.51 -4.09
CA LYS A 57 4.98 20.07 -5.50
C LYS A 57 3.88 20.49 -6.45
N THR A 58 2.62 20.60 -6.00
CA THR A 58 1.49 20.71 -6.94
C THR A 58 0.48 21.80 -6.60
N GLY A 59 0.40 22.20 -5.34
CA GLY A 59 -0.69 23.07 -4.88
C GLY A 59 -2.06 22.39 -5.00
N PRO A 60 -3.15 23.16 -5.11
CA PRO A 60 -4.52 22.66 -5.29
C PRO A 60 -4.71 21.77 -6.53
N ALA A 61 -3.88 21.90 -7.55
CA ALA A 61 -3.91 21.07 -8.77
C ALA A 61 -3.69 19.58 -8.49
N LEU A 62 -3.25 19.19 -7.29
CA LEU A 62 -3.12 17.80 -6.84
C LEU A 62 -4.39 16.98 -7.08
N MET A 63 -5.57 17.61 -6.94
CA MET A 63 -6.84 16.92 -7.20
C MET A 63 -6.95 16.37 -8.62
N LEU A 64 -6.40 17.07 -9.62
CA LEU A 64 -6.41 16.61 -11.02
C LEU A 64 -5.50 15.39 -11.20
N SER A 65 -4.37 15.35 -10.51
CA SER A 65 -3.46 14.19 -10.51
C SER A 65 -4.16 12.94 -9.94
N PHE A 66 -4.93 13.09 -8.85
CA PHE A 66 -5.71 12.00 -8.30
C PHE A 66 -6.82 11.53 -9.24
N VAL A 67 -7.51 12.45 -9.93
CA VAL A 67 -8.53 12.08 -10.92
C VAL A 67 -7.90 11.30 -12.08
N ALA A 68 -6.78 11.78 -12.62
CA ALA A 68 -6.07 11.11 -13.71
C ALA A 68 -5.56 9.73 -13.29
N ALA A 69 -4.94 9.62 -12.12
CA ALA A 69 -4.49 8.34 -11.56
C ALA A 69 -5.66 7.39 -11.29
N GLY A 70 -6.78 7.91 -10.76
CA GLY A 70 -7.99 7.13 -10.53
C GLY A 70 -8.57 6.54 -11.81
N LEU A 71 -8.62 7.32 -12.89
CA LEU A 71 -9.05 6.82 -14.20
C LEU A 71 -8.14 5.70 -14.71
N ALA A 72 -6.81 5.86 -14.61
CA ALA A 72 -5.88 4.79 -14.97
C ALA A 72 -6.09 3.53 -14.15
N CYS A 73 -6.30 3.67 -12.83
CA CYS A 73 -6.60 2.55 -11.93
C CYS A 73 -7.92 1.83 -12.28
N ILE A 74 -8.95 2.54 -12.74
CA ILE A 74 -10.22 1.93 -13.17
C ILE A 74 -9.97 0.99 -14.35
N PHE A 75 -9.22 1.40 -15.36
CA PHE A 75 -8.90 0.53 -16.50
C PHE A 75 -8.11 -0.71 -16.07
N ALA A 76 -7.11 -0.54 -15.22
CA ALA A 76 -6.37 -1.66 -14.67
C ALA A 76 -7.29 -2.61 -13.88
N ALA A 77 -8.18 -2.08 -13.04
CA ALA A 77 -9.11 -2.87 -12.24
C ALA A 77 -10.08 -3.69 -13.10
N ILE A 78 -10.57 -3.15 -14.23
CA ILE A 78 -11.43 -3.88 -15.16
C ILE A 78 -10.66 -5.05 -15.78
N CYS A 79 -9.42 -4.85 -16.22
CA CYS A 79 -8.57 -5.93 -16.73
C CYS A 79 -8.33 -7.03 -15.68
N TYR A 80 -8.04 -6.64 -14.44
CA TYR A 80 -7.87 -7.60 -13.35
C TYR A 80 -9.17 -8.36 -13.03
N ALA A 81 -10.33 -7.71 -13.09
CA ALA A 81 -11.63 -8.34 -12.86
C ALA A 81 -11.92 -9.39 -13.94
N GLU A 82 -11.58 -9.12 -15.20
CA GLU A 82 -11.69 -10.08 -16.29
C GLU A 82 -10.79 -11.29 -16.04
N PHE A 83 -9.50 -11.10 -15.76
CA PHE A 83 -8.60 -12.19 -15.42
C PHE A 83 -9.08 -12.99 -14.21
N ALA A 84 -9.55 -12.34 -13.16
CA ALA A 84 -10.06 -13.02 -11.97
C ALA A 84 -11.29 -13.87 -12.26
N SER A 85 -12.12 -13.49 -13.24
CA SER A 85 -13.28 -14.28 -13.67
C SER A 85 -12.87 -15.50 -14.50
N MET A 86 -11.81 -15.37 -15.30
CA MET A 86 -11.30 -16.45 -16.17
C MET A 86 -10.43 -17.44 -15.39
N VAL A 87 -9.57 -16.95 -14.51
CA VAL A 87 -8.60 -17.75 -13.73
C VAL A 87 -8.82 -17.50 -12.24
N PRO A 88 -9.86 -18.11 -11.63
CA PRO A 88 -10.21 -17.88 -10.23
C PRO A 88 -9.28 -18.61 -9.24
N VAL A 89 -7.99 -18.39 -9.38
CA VAL A 89 -6.92 -18.99 -8.59
C VAL A 89 -6.18 -17.89 -7.84
N ALA A 90 -5.81 -18.14 -6.59
CA ALA A 90 -4.97 -17.21 -5.84
C ALA A 90 -3.57 -17.15 -6.45
N GLY A 91 -2.98 -15.95 -6.49
CA GLY A 91 -1.63 -15.74 -7.02
C GLY A 91 -1.43 -14.39 -7.70
N SER A 92 -2.49 -13.55 -7.73
CA SER A 92 -2.42 -12.19 -8.26
C SER A 92 -1.84 -12.14 -9.69
N ALA A 93 -1.13 -11.07 -10.01
CA ALA A 93 -0.48 -10.86 -11.31
C ALA A 93 0.47 -11.98 -11.72
N TYR A 94 1.12 -12.67 -10.76
CA TYR A 94 1.98 -13.83 -11.03
C TYR A 94 1.24 -14.93 -11.81
N THR A 95 0.06 -15.34 -11.31
CA THR A 95 -0.71 -16.41 -11.94
C THR A 95 -1.21 -16.02 -13.33
N TYR A 96 -1.65 -14.77 -13.48
CA TYR A 96 -2.13 -14.26 -14.77
C TYR A 96 -0.98 -14.18 -15.80
N ALA A 97 0.19 -13.72 -15.37
CA ALA A 97 1.38 -13.68 -16.21
C ALA A 97 1.83 -15.09 -16.61
N TYR A 98 1.77 -16.06 -15.70
CA TYR A 98 2.14 -17.44 -16.01
C TYR A 98 1.22 -18.08 -17.05
N ALA A 99 -0.10 -17.79 -16.95
CA ALA A 99 -1.07 -18.29 -17.91
C ALA A 99 -0.94 -17.64 -19.30
N THR A 100 -0.50 -16.38 -19.38
CA THR A 100 -0.55 -15.59 -20.63
C THR A 100 0.81 -15.32 -21.26
N LEU A 101 1.80 -14.88 -20.46
CA LEU A 101 3.11 -14.42 -20.93
C LEU A 101 4.19 -15.49 -20.82
N GLY A 102 4.03 -16.45 -19.90
CA GLY A 102 4.96 -17.55 -19.69
C GLY A 102 5.83 -17.43 -18.45
N GLU A 103 6.68 -18.42 -18.25
CA GLU A 103 7.41 -18.68 -17.00
C GLU A 103 8.35 -17.53 -16.61
N LEU A 104 9.13 -16.98 -17.55
CA LEU A 104 10.07 -15.91 -17.27
C LEU A 104 9.39 -14.67 -16.74
N MET A 105 8.30 -14.23 -17.38
CA MET A 105 7.56 -13.05 -16.95
C MET A 105 6.86 -13.28 -15.61
N ALA A 106 6.32 -14.47 -15.40
CA ALA A 106 5.76 -14.84 -14.11
C ALA A 106 6.83 -14.82 -13.01
N TRP A 107 8.02 -15.32 -13.26
CA TRP A 107 9.13 -15.30 -12.31
C TRP A 107 9.53 -13.86 -11.91
N ILE A 108 9.67 -12.96 -12.90
CA ILE A 108 9.99 -11.55 -12.66
C ILE A 108 8.90 -10.91 -11.80
N ILE A 109 7.62 -11.05 -12.18
CA ILE A 109 6.48 -10.50 -11.45
C ILE A 109 6.37 -11.12 -10.05
N GLY A 110 6.69 -12.41 -9.89
CA GLY A 110 6.71 -13.06 -8.59
C GLY A 110 7.71 -12.42 -7.62
N TRP A 111 8.92 -12.14 -8.08
CA TRP A 111 9.93 -11.44 -7.29
C TRP A 111 9.56 -9.99 -7.01
N ASP A 112 8.95 -9.31 -7.97
CA ASP A 112 8.47 -7.94 -7.83
C ASP A 112 7.40 -7.85 -6.72
N LEU A 113 6.44 -8.78 -6.71
CA LEU A 113 5.43 -8.89 -5.65
C LEU A 113 6.06 -9.18 -4.27
N VAL A 114 7.07 -10.05 -4.19
CA VAL A 114 7.78 -10.32 -2.93
C VAL A 114 8.44 -9.05 -2.42
N LEU A 115 9.11 -8.31 -3.30
CA LEU A 115 9.77 -7.05 -2.95
C LEU A 115 8.74 -5.98 -2.51
N GLU A 116 7.65 -5.84 -3.27
CA GLU A 116 6.55 -4.91 -2.96
C GLU A 116 6.00 -5.13 -1.55
N TYR A 117 5.64 -6.36 -1.22
CA TYR A 117 5.07 -6.66 0.09
C TYR A 117 6.10 -6.56 1.23
N ALA A 118 7.36 -6.94 0.99
CA ALA A 118 8.41 -6.84 1.99
C ALA A 118 8.74 -5.37 2.31
N VAL A 119 8.97 -4.56 1.28
CA VAL A 119 9.26 -3.12 1.46
C VAL A 119 8.04 -2.38 1.99
N GLY A 120 6.84 -2.68 1.46
CA GLY A 120 5.60 -2.06 1.92
C GLY A 120 5.34 -2.32 3.40
N SER A 121 5.46 -3.57 3.85
CA SER A 121 5.25 -3.91 5.27
C SER A 121 6.28 -3.26 6.19
N ALA A 122 7.55 -3.22 5.79
CA ALA A 122 8.62 -2.57 6.55
C ALA A 122 8.38 -1.04 6.66
N THR A 123 8.02 -0.40 5.54
CA THR A 123 7.74 1.05 5.51
C THR A 123 6.53 1.41 6.38
N VAL A 124 5.46 0.61 6.32
CA VAL A 124 4.26 0.86 7.14
C VAL A 124 4.57 0.65 8.62
N ALA A 125 5.32 -0.39 8.98
CA ALA A 125 5.71 -0.63 10.37
C ALA A 125 6.56 0.51 10.94
N HIS A 126 7.52 1.00 10.16
CA HIS A 126 8.35 2.15 10.54
C HIS A 126 7.52 3.44 10.67
N GLY A 127 6.65 3.73 9.70
CA GLY A 127 5.73 4.87 9.78
C GLY A 127 4.81 4.80 10.99
N TRP A 128 4.28 3.61 11.30
CA TRP A 128 3.48 3.40 12.50
C TRP A 128 4.26 3.67 13.78
N SER A 129 5.54 3.28 13.83
CA SER A 129 6.43 3.54 14.96
C SER A 129 6.54 5.04 15.27
N HIS A 130 6.72 5.89 14.26
CA HIS A 130 6.76 7.34 14.43
C HIS A 130 5.46 7.90 15.01
N TYR A 131 4.31 7.53 14.43
CA TYR A 131 3.01 7.98 14.96
C TYR A 131 2.73 7.49 16.37
N PHE A 132 3.16 6.28 16.69
CA PHE A 132 3.04 5.75 18.04
C PHE A 132 3.88 6.56 19.04
N GLN A 133 5.08 6.94 18.66
CA GLN A 133 5.97 7.78 19.49
C GLN A 133 5.36 9.17 19.71
N ASP A 134 4.82 9.79 18.66
CA ASP A 134 4.12 11.07 18.76
C ASP A 134 2.92 10.96 19.69
N PHE A 135 2.13 9.89 19.57
CA PHE A 135 0.98 9.64 20.39
C PHE A 135 1.33 9.49 21.89
N ILE A 136 2.32 8.67 22.23
CA ILE A 136 2.74 8.53 23.62
C ILE A 136 3.41 9.80 24.15
N GLY A 137 4.05 10.58 23.27
CA GLY A 137 4.65 11.89 23.57
C GLY A 137 3.61 12.90 24.09
N ILE A 138 2.35 12.82 23.66
CA ILE A 138 1.25 13.65 24.16
C ILE A 138 1.05 13.43 25.69
N PHE A 139 1.32 12.21 26.16
CA PHE A 139 1.23 11.86 27.60
C PHE A 139 2.54 12.08 28.36
N GLY A 140 3.54 12.72 27.73
CA GLY A 140 4.85 12.96 28.32
C GLY A 140 5.77 11.74 28.38
N LEU A 141 5.39 10.64 27.70
CA LEU A 141 6.19 9.44 27.62
C LEU A 141 7.11 9.49 26.39
N HIS A 142 8.41 9.44 26.62
CA HIS A 142 9.40 9.45 25.54
C HIS A 142 10.26 8.18 25.63
N LEU A 143 10.27 7.42 24.54
CA LEU A 143 11.15 6.25 24.44
C LEU A 143 12.59 6.70 24.16
N PRO A 144 13.59 5.94 24.65
CA PRO A 144 15.00 6.22 24.35
C PRO A 144 15.24 6.19 22.83
N LYS A 145 15.96 7.16 22.30
CA LYS A 145 16.28 7.24 20.85
C LYS A 145 16.94 5.97 20.30
N ALA A 146 17.70 5.24 21.14
CA ALA A 146 18.31 3.98 20.75
C ALA A 146 17.33 2.88 20.35
N TRP A 147 16.04 3.02 20.69
CA TRP A 147 14.99 2.01 20.45
C TRP A 147 13.90 2.47 19.47
N THR A 148 14.04 3.68 18.94
CA THR A 148 12.95 4.33 18.22
C THR A 148 13.29 4.69 16.78
N LEU A 149 14.54 4.49 16.37
CA LEU A 149 15.00 4.82 15.04
C LEU A 149 15.48 3.57 14.30
N ALA A 150 15.24 3.53 13.00
CA ALA A 150 15.84 2.55 12.12
C ALA A 150 17.36 2.79 12.02
N PRO A 151 18.17 1.77 11.65
CA PRO A 151 19.63 1.92 11.51
C PRO A 151 20.05 3.01 10.52
N PHE A 152 19.22 3.23 9.50
CA PHE A 152 19.39 4.28 8.50
C PHE A 152 18.11 5.08 8.39
N ASP A 153 18.25 6.39 8.35
CA ASP A 153 17.13 7.30 8.11
C ASP A 153 17.49 8.28 6.97
N TYR A 154 16.47 8.73 6.23
CA TYR A 154 16.68 9.65 5.13
C TYR A 154 16.71 11.08 5.66
N ASP A 155 17.84 11.77 5.51
CA ASP A 155 17.95 13.19 5.81
C ASP A 155 17.58 14.02 4.57
N PRO A 156 16.43 14.74 4.60
CA PRO A 156 16.00 15.56 3.47
C PRO A 156 16.96 16.71 3.14
N LYS A 157 17.76 17.18 4.13
CA LYS A 157 18.72 18.27 3.93
C LYS A 157 19.99 17.81 3.24
N LEU A 158 20.39 16.56 3.50
CA LEU A 158 21.58 15.96 2.89
C LEU A 158 21.26 15.20 1.61
N GLY A 159 19.98 14.85 1.38
CA GLY A 159 19.53 14.13 0.19
C GLY A 159 19.99 12.66 0.13
N HIS A 160 20.45 12.09 1.25
CA HIS A 160 20.88 10.69 1.33
C HIS A 160 20.56 10.07 2.69
N PHE A 161 20.67 8.74 2.75
CA PHE A 161 20.51 8.00 4.01
C PHE A 161 21.71 8.20 4.93
N VAL A 162 21.43 8.50 6.19
CA VAL A 162 22.43 8.65 7.28
C VAL A 162 22.27 7.53 8.28
N ALA A 163 23.37 7.02 8.78
CA ALA A 163 23.35 6.07 9.88
C ALA A 163 22.91 6.78 11.17
N THR A 164 21.85 6.29 11.79
CA THR A 164 21.30 6.87 13.03
C THR A 164 22.06 6.48 14.29
N GLY A 165 22.95 5.49 14.19
CA GLY A 165 23.65 4.89 15.32
C GLY A 165 22.79 3.96 16.16
N THR A 166 21.58 3.64 15.72
CA THR A 166 20.65 2.73 16.36
C THR A 166 20.59 1.40 15.59
N VAL A 167 20.11 0.33 16.24
CA VAL A 167 20.08 -1.02 15.65
C VAL A 167 18.65 -1.48 15.38
N PHE A 168 17.70 -1.08 16.22
CA PHE A 168 16.34 -1.57 16.17
C PHE A 168 15.32 -0.47 16.43
N ASP A 169 14.27 -0.46 15.59
CA ASP A 169 13.03 0.24 15.85
C ASP A 169 12.09 -0.72 16.62
N VAL A 170 12.12 -0.64 17.94
CA VAL A 170 11.37 -1.56 18.82
C VAL A 170 9.86 -1.46 18.63
N PRO A 171 9.23 -0.27 18.58
CA PRO A 171 7.81 -0.16 18.27
C PRO A 171 7.42 -0.81 16.93
N ALA A 172 8.23 -0.63 15.88
CA ALA A 172 7.99 -1.27 14.58
C ALA A 172 8.07 -2.79 14.66
N LEU A 173 9.03 -3.33 15.40
CA LEU A 173 9.14 -4.77 15.68
C LEU A 173 7.91 -5.29 16.44
N VAL A 174 7.50 -4.62 17.50
CA VAL A 174 6.36 -5.03 18.32
C VAL A 174 5.08 -5.09 17.49
N ILE A 175 4.78 -4.04 16.73
CA ILE A 175 3.56 -4.04 15.90
C ILE A 175 3.61 -5.13 14.83
N THR A 176 4.77 -5.38 14.23
CA THR A 176 4.95 -6.45 13.25
C THR A 176 4.65 -7.81 13.86
N PHE A 177 5.16 -8.09 15.07
CA PHE A 177 4.86 -9.35 15.78
C PHE A 177 3.39 -9.47 16.19
N VAL A 178 2.76 -8.37 16.63
CA VAL A 178 1.33 -8.36 16.98
C VAL A 178 0.48 -8.69 15.76
N ILE A 179 0.73 -8.03 14.62
CA ILE A 179 -0.01 -8.29 13.38
C ILE A 179 0.26 -9.72 12.89
N THR A 180 1.52 -10.19 12.95
CA THR A 180 1.87 -11.57 12.58
C THR A 180 1.12 -12.58 13.44
N ALA A 181 1.02 -12.36 14.75
CA ALA A 181 0.25 -13.24 15.64
C ALA A 181 -1.24 -13.30 15.29
N ILE A 182 -1.84 -12.16 14.89
CA ILE A 182 -3.22 -12.10 14.41
C ILE A 182 -3.37 -12.89 13.11
N LEU A 183 -2.43 -12.75 12.17
CA LEU A 183 -2.44 -13.45 10.89
C LEU A 183 -2.31 -14.97 11.08
N VAL A 184 -1.43 -15.42 11.97
CA VAL A 184 -1.21 -16.84 12.28
C VAL A 184 -2.44 -17.47 12.91
N LYS A 185 -3.24 -16.72 13.69
CA LYS A 185 -4.46 -17.20 14.33
C LYS A 185 -5.50 -17.68 13.32
N GLY A 186 -5.59 -17.03 12.16
CA GLY A 186 -6.43 -17.47 11.05
C GLY A 186 -6.90 -16.35 10.13
N ILE A 187 -7.24 -16.72 8.91
CA ILE A 187 -7.65 -15.78 7.87
C ILE A 187 -8.99 -15.10 8.19
N ARG A 188 -9.88 -15.76 8.90
CA ARG A 188 -11.20 -15.21 9.25
C ARG A 188 -11.10 -14.12 10.29
N GLU A 189 -10.32 -14.36 11.34
CA GLU A 189 -10.05 -13.42 12.42
C GLU A 189 -9.28 -12.20 11.88
N SER A 190 -8.27 -12.44 11.06
CA SER A 190 -7.50 -11.41 10.38
C SER A 190 -8.38 -10.53 9.46
N ALA A 191 -9.26 -11.14 8.67
CA ALA A 191 -10.18 -10.41 7.79
C ALA A 191 -11.21 -9.60 8.58
N SER A 192 -11.70 -10.10 9.71
CA SER A 192 -12.63 -9.39 10.59
C SER A 192 -11.95 -8.19 11.27
N PHE A 193 -10.74 -8.37 11.75
CA PHE A 193 -9.93 -7.30 12.31
C PHE A 193 -9.65 -6.21 11.24
N ASN A 194 -9.25 -6.62 10.03
CA ASN A 194 -9.02 -5.69 8.92
C ASN A 194 -10.31 -4.93 8.55
N ALA A 195 -11.45 -5.60 8.48
CA ALA A 195 -12.73 -4.94 8.17
C ALA A 195 -13.11 -3.88 9.22
N ALA A 196 -12.87 -4.14 10.51
CA ALA A 196 -13.07 -3.16 11.57
C ALA A 196 -12.13 -1.96 11.42
N MET A 197 -10.84 -2.21 11.13
CA MET A 197 -9.86 -1.14 10.87
C MET A 197 -10.21 -0.30 9.64
N VAL A 198 -10.69 -0.94 8.56
CA VAL A 198 -11.18 -0.24 7.37
C VAL A 198 -12.38 0.64 7.69
N GLY A 199 -13.36 0.13 8.45
CA GLY A 199 -14.49 0.94 8.90
C GLY A 199 -14.04 2.17 9.70
N PHE A 200 -13.10 2.00 10.61
CA PHE A 200 -12.53 3.10 11.38
C PHE A 200 -11.77 4.11 10.53
N LYS A 201 -10.93 3.64 9.58
CA LYS A 201 -10.24 4.53 8.63
C LYS A 201 -11.21 5.35 7.78
N LEU A 202 -12.26 4.73 7.25
CA LEU A 202 -13.26 5.43 6.46
C LEU A 202 -14.03 6.46 7.29
N LEU A 203 -14.33 6.16 8.54
CA LEU A 203 -14.95 7.11 9.46
C LEU A 203 -14.05 8.34 9.68
N ILE A 204 -12.73 8.13 9.90
CA ILE A 204 -11.79 9.24 10.05
C ILE A 204 -11.70 10.06 8.77
N VAL A 205 -11.59 9.42 7.60
CA VAL A 205 -11.54 10.15 6.31
C VAL A 205 -12.80 10.99 6.12
N PHE A 206 -13.98 10.41 6.38
CA PHE A 206 -15.25 11.12 6.29
C PHE A 206 -15.32 12.29 7.28
N PHE A 207 -14.88 12.07 8.52
CA PHE A 207 -14.79 13.12 9.53
C PHE A 207 -13.91 14.28 9.07
N VAL A 208 -12.71 13.99 8.55
CA VAL A 208 -11.79 15.02 8.04
C VAL A 208 -12.41 15.79 6.88
N ILE A 209 -13.10 15.10 5.96
CA ILE A 209 -13.78 15.76 4.83
C ILE A 209 -14.89 16.70 5.35
N VAL A 210 -15.75 16.20 6.23
CA VAL A 210 -16.90 16.98 6.73
C VAL A 210 -16.43 18.17 7.57
N VAL A 211 -15.56 17.92 8.54
CA VAL A 211 -15.05 18.99 9.40
C VAL A 211 -14.17 19.95 8.62
N GLY A 212 -13.27 19.42 7.78
CA GLY A 212 -12.37 20.24 6.96
C GLY A 212 -13.11 21.15 5.99
N ALA A 213 -14.28 20.72 5.48
CA ALA A 213 -15.09 21.55 4.58
C ALA A 213 -15.49 22.90 5.19
N PHE A 214 -15.64 22.98 6.52
CA PHE A 214 -15.95 24.24 7.22
C PHE A 214 -14.74 25.18 7.32
N TYR A 215 -13.54 24.68 7.13
CA TYR A 215 -12.29 25.44 7.22
C TYR A 215 -11.69 25.77 5.85
N VAL A 216 -12.38 25.42 4.76
CA VAL A 216 -11.89 25.70 3.41
C VAL A 216 -11.94 27.20 3.14
N ASN A 217 -10.77 27.81 2.86
CA ASN A 217 -10.66 29.17 2.39
C ASN A 217 -10.43 29.15 0.86
N PRO A 218 -11.37 29.69 0.04
CA PRO A 218 -11.23 29.75 -1.41
C PRO A 218 -9.99 30.51 -1.91
N GLU A 219 -9.45 31.42 -1.11
CA GLU A 219 -8.23 32.15 -1.47
C GLU A 219 -7.00 31.26 -1.55
N ASN A 220 -6.96 30.17 -0.77
CA ASN A 220 -5.89 29.17 -0.80
C ASN A 220 -5.83 28.38 -2.12
N TRP A 221 -6.83 28.53 -2.99
CA TRP A 221 -6.86 27.92 -4.31
C TRP A 221 -6.17 28.78 -5.40
N LYS A 222 -5.62 29.90 -5.00
CA LYS A 222 -4.92 30.83 -5.90
C LYS A 222 -3.45 30.99 -5.48
N PRO A 223 -2.48 30.68 -6.37
CA PRO A 223 -2.65 30.11 -7.71
C PRO A 223 -3.02 28.62 -7.65
N PHE A 224 -3.88 28.15 -8.57
CA PHE A 224 -4.36 26.77 -8.60
C PHE A 224 -3.24 25.76 -8.87
N ALA A 225 -2.31 26.09 -9.75
CA ALA A 225 -1.14 25.26 -10.10
C ALA A 225 0.15 26.10 -9.95
N PRO A 226 0.63 26.35 -8.71
CA PRO A 226 1.79 27.21 -8.47
C PRO A 226 3.08 26.68 -9.10
N TYR A 227 3.19 25.38 -9.32
CA TYR A 227 4.36 24.71 -9.91
C TYR A 227 4.13 24.27 -11.37
N GLY A 228 3.05 24.74 -12.01
CA GLY A 228 2.65 24.33 -13.34
C GLY A 228 1.87 23.01 -13.38
N PHE A 229 1.33 22.66 -14.56
CA PHE A 229 0.50 21.46 -14.74
C PHE A 229 1.31 20.20 -15.03
N THR A 230 2.53 20.31 -15.52
CA THR A 230 3.32 19.15 -15.96
C THR A 230 4.44 18.77 -14.97
N GLY A 231 4.83 19.68 -14.07
CA GLY A 231 5.97 19.47 -13.16
C GLY A 231 7.30 19.21 -13.89
N ILE A 232 7.29 19.25 -15.22
CA ILE A 232 8.47 19.04 -16.06
C ILE A 232 8.94 20.42 -16.52
N SER A 233 10.02 20.90 -15.93
CA SER A 233 10.72 22.06 -16.48
C SER A 233 11.55 21.60 -17.69
N PHE A 234 11.06 21.85 -18.89
CA PHE A 234 11.78 21.52 -20.12
C PHE A 234 13.07 22.34 -20.34
N PHE A 235 13.28 23.43 -19.61
CA PHE A 235 14.42 24.34 -19.79
C PHE A 235 14.95 24.95 -18.48
N GLY A 236 14.97 24.21 -17.38
CA GLY A 236 15.78 24.59 -16.21
C GLY A 236 15.37 25.90 -15.50
N HIS A 237 14.11 26.26 -15.50
CA HIS A 237 13.54 27.34 -14.70
C HIS A 237 12.67 26.80 -13.59
#